data_c074525d851126b031ed5185c44c50c9
#
_entry.id   c074525d851126b031ed5185c44c50c9
#
_cell.length_a   1.000
_cell.length_b   1.000
_cell.length_c   1.000
_cell.angle_alpha   90.00
_cell.angle_beta   90.00
_cell.angle_gamma   90.00
#
_symmetry.space_group_name_H-M   'P 1'
#
loop_
_entity.id
_entity.type
_entity.pdbx_description
1 polymer ?
#
loop_
_entity_poly.entity_id
_entity_poly.type
_entity_poly.pdbx_seq_one_letter_code
_entity_poly.pdbx_strand_id
1 'polypeptide(L)'
;MPQIKANGLNFEYEIFGDRKDPTILLIMGFSRQMTMWPVELCAGLASRGYQVIRFDNRDVGLSAKLESAGTVNVMEAFMKIASGQPVQAPYQLNDMANDAVGILDSLGIAKAHIVGASMGGMIAQLVAVNHPGKTRSMTSIMSTTGRRDLPQAAPEVTAMLTTPPASTDRAARIDQFVKAQRMIGSKPPLAADEEELRATAAIQVDRVPYYPAGIARQLVAILASPPRNEMLKNVKVPALVIHGAEDPLVNVEGGKDTAASIPGARLRIVPNMGHDFTSKLVPIYLREISDFVAEADAKQK
;
A
#
# COMPACT_ATOMS: atom_id res chain seq x y z
N MET A 1 -15.96 -13.37 -1.82
CA MET A 1 -15.26 -12.95 -0.59
C MET A 1 -16.23 -12.12 0.26
N PRO A 2 -16.11 -12.11 1.58
CA PRO A 2 -17.00 -11.37 2.45
C PRO A 2 -16.81 -9.86 2.32
N GLN A 3 -17.88 -9.11 2.58
CA GLN A 3 -17.86 -7.65 2.71
C GLN A 3 -18.16 -7.22 4.14
N ILE A 4 -17.59 -6.10 4.56
CA ILE A 4 -17.83 -5.51 5.86
C ILE A 4 -18.10 -4.01 5.71
N LYS A 5 -19.03 -3.50 6.51
CA LYS A 5 -19.32 -2.07 6.58
C LYS A 5 -18.42 -1.41 7.61
N ALA A 6 -17.62 -0.45 7.18
CA ALA A 6 -16.71 0.31 8.03
C ALA A 6 -16.67 1.76 7.56
N ASN A 7 -16.56 2.72 8.47
CA ASN A 7 -16.47 4.15 8.15
C ASN A 7 -17.51 4.62 7.10
N GLY A 8 -18.74 4.05 7.17
CA GLY A 8 -19.83 4.38 6.25
C GLY A 8 -19.78 3.71 4.86
N LEU A 9 -18.74 2.95 4.55
CA LEU A 9 -18.50 2.29 3.26
C LEU A 9 -18.49 0.75 3.42
N ASN A 10 -18.68 0.04 2.31
CA ASN A 10 -18.51 -1.41 2.26
C ASN A 10 -17.12 -1.75 1.73
N PHE A 11 -16.43 -2.65 2.42
CA PHE A 11 -15.09 -3.11 2.06
C PHE A 11 -15.08 -4.61 1.82
N GLU A 12 -14.52 -5.03 0.70
CA GLU A 12 -14.18 -6.42 0.42
C GLU A 12 -12.92 -6.78 1.17
N TYR A 13 -12.91 -7.93 1.84
CA TYR A 13 -11.74 -8.39 2.61
C TYR A 13 -11.58 -9.90 2.59
N GLU A 14 -10.43 -10.37 3.02
CA GLU A 14 -10.10 -11.78 3.17
C GLU A 14 -9.28 -11.99 4.45
N ILE A 15 -9.49 -13.14 5.09
CA ILE A 15 -8.80 -13.52 6.34
C ILE A 15 -8.07 -14.84 6.13
N PHE A 16 -6.82 -14.89 6.60
CA PHE A 16 -6.01 -16.10 6.74
C PHE A 16 -5.67 -16.31 8.22
N GLY A 17 -5.58 -17.56 8.65
CA GLY A 17 -5.25 -17.91 10.04
C GLY A 17 -6.45 -17.90 10.99
N ASP A 18 -6.17 -18.11 12.27
CA ASP A 18 -7.20 -18.18 13.31
C ASP A 18 -7.56 -16.77 13.82
N ARG A 19 -8.85 -16.54 14.05
CA ARG A 19 -9.35 -15.26 14.62
C ARG A 19 -8.88 -14.98 16.04
N LYS A 20 -8.35 -15.97 16.74
CA LYS A 20 -7.81 -15.81 18.11
C LYS A 20 -6.38 -15.30 18.12
N ASP A 21 -5.68 -15.41 16.98
CA ASP A 21 -4.29 -14.99 16.86
C ASP A 21 -4.15 -13.47 16.77
N PRO A 22 -2.99 -12.91 17.13
CA PRO A 22 -2.68 -11.50 16.90
C PRO A 22 -2.87 -11.13 15.44
N THR A 23 -3.48 -9.97 15.18
CA THR A 23 -3.87 -9.57 13.84
C THR A 23 -2.77 -8.78 13.12
N ILE A 24 -2.53 -9.11 11.84
CA ILE A 24 -1.80 -8.30 10.86
C ILE A 24 -2.80 -7.78 9.84
N LEU A 25 -2.93 -6.44 9.71
CA LEU A 25 -3.74 -5.79 8.68
C LEU A 25 -2.83 -5.33 7.53
N LEU A 26 -3.09 -5.82 6.31
CA LEU A 26 -2.35 -5.52 5.10
C LEU A 26 -3.07 -4.46 4.27
N ILE A 27 -2.44 -3.30 4.07
CA ILE A 27 -2.98 -2.15 3.31
C ILE A 27 -2.22 -2.03 2.00
N MET A 28 -2.92 -2.24 0.88
CA MET A 28 -2.31 -2.22 -0.46
C MET A 28 -2.13 -0.79 -0.98
N GLY A 29 -1.26 -0.68 -2.01
CA GLY A 29 -0.90 0.58 -2.66
C GLY A 29 -1.92 1.09 -3.66
N PHE A 30 -1.53 2.18 -4.32
CA PHE A 30 -2.31 2.91 -5.31
C PHE A 30 -2.85 2.01 -6.42
N SER A 31 -4.14 2.12 -6.71
CA SER A 31 -4.87 1.42 -7.77
C SER A 31 -4.83 -0.12 -7.73
N ARG A 32 -4.18 -0.72 -6.75
CA ARG A 32 -4.00 -2.16 -6.66
C ARG A 32 -5.01 -2.79 -5.71
N GLN A 33 -5.52 -3.95 -6.13
CA GLN A 33 -6.45 -4.76 -5.33
C GLN A 33 -5.68 -5.52 -4.23
N MET A 34 -6.38 -5.95 -3.20
CA MET A 34 -5.80 -6.75 -2.10
C MET A 34 -5.11 -8.04 -2.58
N THR A 35 -5.49 -8.55 -3.75
CA THR A 35 -4.88 -9.72 -4.37
C THR A 35 -3.45 -9.49 -4.88
N MET A 36 -2.94 -8.26 -4.84
CA MET A 36 -1.50 -7.98 -5.01
C MET A 36 -0.65 -8.42 -3.81
N TRP A 37 -1.22 -8.61 -2.63
CA TRP A 37 -0.55 -9.32 -1.56
C TRP A 37 -0.50 -10.80 -1.90
N PRO A 38 0.68 -11.41 -2.12
CA PRO A 38 0.78 -12.83 -2.48
C PRO A 38 0.11 -13.73 -1.45
N VAL A 39 -0.63 -14.72 -1.90
CA VAL A 39 -1.29 -15.69 -1.02
C VAL A 39 -0.27 -16.42 -0.15
N GLU A 40 0.90 -16.72 -0.70
CA GLU A 40 2.00 -17.38 -0.01
C GLU A 40 2.53 -16.53 1.16
N LEU A 41 2.57 -15.20 1.01
CA LEU A 41 2.92 -14.29 2.11
C LEU A 41 1.83 -14.32 3.20
N CYS A 42 0.57 -14.19 2.81
CA CYS A 42 -0.56 -14.21 3.75
C CYS A 42 -0.65 -15.54 4.52
N ALA A 43 -0.60 -16.66 3.81
CA ALA A 43 -0.60 -18.00 4.39
C ALA A 43 0.66 -18.27 5.24
N GLY A 44 1.81 -17.79 4.79
CA GLY A 44 3.06 -17.90 5.51
C GLY A 44 3.08 -17.13 6.84
N LEU A 45 2.46 -15.95 6.90
CA LEU A 45 2.27 -15.21 8.16
C LEU A 45 1.24 -15.93 9.06
N ALA A 46 0.15 -16.43 8.46
CA ALA A 46 -0.87 -17.19 9.19
C ALA A 46 -0.29 -18.46 9.83
N SER A 47 0.56 -19.21 9.11
CA SER A 47 1.22 -20.40 9.66
C SER A 47 2.18 -20.12 10.82
N ARG A 48 2.53 -18.84 11.04
CA ARG A 48 3.34 -18.36 12.16
C ARG A 48 2.51 -17.85 13.35
N GLY A 49 1.19 -18.14 13.36
CA GLY A 49 0.29 -17.79 14.46
C GLY A 49 -0.24 -16.35 14.39
N TYR A 50 -0.49 -15.82 13.19
CA TYR A 50 -1.13 -14.53 13.00
C TYR A 50 -2.46 -14.67 12.24
N GLN A 51 -3.47 -13.90 12.66
CA GLN A 51 -4.61 -13.62 11.81
C GLN A 51 -4.18 -12.55 10.80
N VAL A 52 -4.23 -12.85 9.50
CA VAL A 52 -3.84 -11.91 8.44
C VAL A 52 -5.08 -11.46 7.71
N ILE A 53 -5.28 -10.15 7.64
CA ILE A 53 -6.41 -9.52 6.94
C ILE A 53 -5.86 -8.67 5.81
N ARG A 54 -6.35 -8.90 4.59
CA ARG A 54 -6.16 -8.02 3.44
C ARG A 54 -7.50 -7.53 2.93
N PHE A 55 -7.54 -6.30 2.42
CA PHE A 55 -8.78 -5.69 1.92
C PHE A 55 -8.52 -4.80 0.71
N ASP A 56 -9.55 -4.59 -0.10
CA ASP A 56 -9.52 -3.60 -1.16
C ASP A 56 -9.77 -2.21 -0.56
N ASN A 57 -8.89 -1.26 -0.83
CA ASN A 57 -9.11 0.14 -0.47
C ASN A 57 -10.38 0.71 -1.15
N ARG A 58 -10.92 1.83 -0.64
CA ARG A 58 -11.97 2.57 -1.34
C ARG A 58 -11.59 2.86 -2.78
N ASP A 59 -12.55 2.83 -3.69
CA ASP A 59 -12.38 3.04 -5.13
C ASP A 59 -11.60 1.96 -5.88
N VAL A 60 -11.24 0.85 -5.23
CA VAL A 60 -10.50 -0.27 -5.83
C VAL A 60 -11.24 -1.59 -5.63
N GLY A 61 -10.99 -2.56 -6.50
CA GLY A 61 -11.44 -3.93 -6.36
C GLY A 61 -12.97 -4.04 -6.22
N LEU A 62 -13.40 -4.80 -5.24
CA LEU A 62 -14.83 -5.02 -4.94
C LEU A 62 -15.34 -4.16 -3.77
N SER A 63 -14.49 -3.28 -3.21
CA SER A 63 -14.89 -2.28 -2.22
C SER A 63 -15.68 -1.13 -2.85
N ALA A 64 -16.29 -0.31 -1.99
CA ALA A 64 -17.13 0.81 -2.36
C ALA A 64 -16.48 1.74 -3.37
N LYS A 65 -17.25 2.12 -4.38
CA LYS A 65 -16.92 3.11 -5.39
C LYS A 65 -17.57 4.44 -5.03
N LEU A 66 -16.79 5.50 -4.89
CA LEU A 66 -17.31 6.83 -4.53
C LEU A 66 -17.79 7.59 -5.77
N GLU A 67 -18.78 7.04 -6.47
CA GLU A 67 -19.32 7.66 -7.70
C GLU A 67 -19.93 9.04 -7.44
N SER A 68 -20.54 9.25 -6.26
CA SER A 68 -21.09 10.53 -5.85
C SER A 68 -20.03 11.63 -5.70
N ALA A 69 -18.75 11.26 -5.56
CA ALA A 69 -17.63 12.21 -5.54
C ALA A 69 -17.24 12.76 -6.92
N GLY A 70 -17.86 12.23 -7.99
CA GLY A 70 -17.63 12.66 -9.36
C GLY A 70 -16.24 12.31 -9.90
N THR A 71 -15.86 13.00 -10.97
CA THR A 71 -14.55 12.89 -11.62
C THR A 71 -13.60 13.98 -11.13
N VAL A 72 -12.30 13.68 -11.11
CA VAL A 72 -11.25 14.64 -10.76
C VAL A 72 -10.30 14.84 -11.92
N ASN A 73 -9.72 16.03 -12.04
CA ASN A 73 -8.72 16.34 -13.05
C ASN A 73 -7.31 16.16 -12.49
N VAL A 74 -6.70 15.03 -12.81
CA VAL A 74 -5.34 14.69 -12.35
C VAL A 74 -4.30 15.69 -12.88
N MET A 75 -4.43 16.15 -14.13
CA MET A 75 -3.49 17.13 -14.71
C MET A 75 -3.56 18.47 -13.98
N GLU A 76 -4.76 18.92 -13.63
CA GLU A 76 -4.94 20.13 -12.81
C GLU A 76 -4.28 19.98 -11.43
N ALA A 77 -4.40 18.79 -10.81
CA ALA A 77 -3.75 18.53 -9.54
C ALA A 77 -2.21 18.61 -9.64
N PHE A 78 -1.62 18.08 -10.70
CA PHE A 78 -0.19 18.23 -10.97
C PHE A 78 0.22 19.68 -11.18
N MET A 79 -0.55 20.46 -11.97
CA MET A 79 -0.27 21.88 -12.20
C MET A 79 -0.35 22.70 -10.89
N LYS A 80 -1.32 22.43 -10.04
CA LYS A 80 -1.43 23.08 -8.73
C LYS A 80 -0.21 22.78 -7.85
N ILE A 81 0.24 21.53 -7.81
CA ILE A 81 1.45 21.18 -7.08
C ILE A 81 2.68 21.90 -7.61
N ALA A 82 2.87 21.92 -8.93
CA ALA A 82 4.00 22.59 -9.56
C ALA A 82 4.01 24.09 -9.28
N SER A 83 2.84 24.71 -9.11
CA SER A 83 2.68 26.14 -8.75
C SER A 83 2.59 26.41 -7.24
N GLY A 84 2.81 25.38 -6.37
CA GLY A 84 2.71 25.52 -4.92
C GLY A 84 1.28 25.75 -4.39
N GLN A 85 0.26 25.51 -5.20
CA GLN A 85 -1.12 25.67 -4.80
C GLN A 85 -1.67 24.41 -4.12
N PRO A 86 -2.64 24.55 -3.20
CA PRO A 86 -3.26 23.40 -2.55
C PRO A 86 -4.12 22.61 -3.54
N VAL A 87 -4.02 21.28 -3.45
CA VAL A 87 -4.87 20.33 -4.21
C VAL A 87 -6.05 19.93 -3.34
N GLN A 88 -7.26 20.06 -3.89
CA GLN A 88 -8.46 19.51 -3.27
C GLN A 88 -8.73 18.11 -3.80
N ALA A 89 -8.97 17.17 -2.88
CA ALA A 89 -9.33 15.80 -3.20
C ALA A 89 -10.70 15.45 -2.61
N PRO A 90 -11.48 14.57 -3.24
CA PRO A 90 -12.77 14.11 -2.71
C PRO A 90 -12.68 13.41 -1.37
N TYR A 91 -11.53 12.81 -1.09
CA TYR A 91 -11.12 12.25 0.18
C TYR A 91 -9.60 12.32 0.30
N GLN A 92 -9.09 12.13 1.50
CA GLN A 92 -7.67 12.18 1.81
C GLN A 92 -7.15 10.81 2.24
N LEU A 93 -5.83 10.64 2.31
CA LEU A 93 -5.22 9.43 2.85
C LEU A 93 -5.62 9.19 4.32
N ASN A 94 -5.96 10.25 5.05
CA ASN A 94 -6.48 10.14 6.42
C ASN A 94 -7.85 9.47 6.48
N ASP A 95 -8.71 9.70 5.49
CA ASP A 95 -9.99 8.98 5.39
C ASP A 95 -9.78 7.49 5.14
N MET A 96 -8.74 7.14 4.35
CA MET A 96 -8.36 5.74 4.11
C MET A 96 -7.72 5.10 5.36
N ALA A 97 -7.03 5.87 6.19
CA ALA A 97 -6.56 5.42 7.51
C ALA A 97 -7.74 5.12 8.45
N ASN A 98 -8.76 5.97 8.44
CA ASN A 98 -9.99 5.74 9.18
C ASN A 98 -10.77 4.52 8.66
N ASP A 99 -10.71 4.22 7.35
CA ASP A 99 -11.27 2.98 6.80
C ASP A 99 -10.59 1.75 7.37
N ALA A 100 -9.26 1.75 7.38
CA ALA A 100 -8.47 0.63 7.92
C ALA A 100 -8.80 0.37 9.40
N VAL A 101 -8.91 1.44 10.20
CA VAL A 101 -9.32 1.34 11.62
C VAL A 101 -10.78 0.89 11.74
N GLY A 102 -11.68 1.43 10.92
CA GLY A 102 -13.07 1.03 10.89
C GLY A 102 -13.29 -0.45 10.55
N ILE A 103 -12.44 -1.03 9.68
CA ILE A 103 -12.45 -2.47 9.40
C ILE A 103 -12.07 -3.26 10.66
N LEU A 104 -11.01 -2.85 11.37
CA LEU A 104 -10.64 -3.49 12.64
C LEU A 104 -11.78 -3.41 13.67
N ASP A 105 -12.40 -2.24 13.82
CA ASP A 105 -13.52 -2.05 14.74
C ASP A 105 -14.71 -2.95 14.40
N SER A 106 -15.07 -3.01 13.13
CA SER A 106 -16.19 -3.81 12.65
C SER A 106 -15.95 -5.32 12.77
N LEU A 107 -14.67 -5.75 12.80
CA LEU A 107 -14.27 -7.14 13.04
C LEU A 107 -14.07 -7.44 14.54
N GLY A 108 -14.24 -6.45 15.43
CA GLY A 108 -14.04 -6.61 16.88
C GLY A 108 -12.56 -6.70 17.27
N ILE A 109 -11.64 -6.22 16.43
CA ILE A 109 -10.21 -6.29 16.65
C ILE A 109 -9.75 -5.05 17.42
N ALA A 110 -9.25 -5.26 18.63
CA ALA A 110 -8.83 -4.16 19.49
C ALA A 110 -7.56 -3.47 18.96
N LYS A 111 -6.55 -4.24 18.54
CA LYS A 111 -5.26 -3.75 18.01
C LYS A 111 -4.71 -4.71 16.96
N ALA A 112 -3.99 -4.17 15.96
CA ALA A 112 -3.32 -4.95 14.93
C ALA A 112 -1.90 -4.42 14.63
N HIS A 113 -1.07 -5.29 14.06
CA HIS A 113 0.12 -4.88 13.33
C HIS A 113 -0.32 -4.31 11.98
N ILE A 114 0.04 -3.09 11.67
CA ILE A 114 -0.36 -2.40 10.44
C ILE A 114 0.79 -2.49 9.45
N VAL A 115 0.56 -3.18 8.35
CA VAL A 115 1.54 -3.37 7.27
C VAL A 115 1.00 -2.73 6.00
N GLY A 116 1.69 -1.73 5.49
CA GLY A 116 1.26 -1.01 4.29
C GLY A 116 2.34 -0.94 3.22
N ALA A 117 1.93 -1.08 1.95
CA ALA A 117 2.82 -0.98 0.81
C ALA A 117 2.51 0.26 -0.04
N SER A 118 3.54 1.03 -0.44
CA SER A 118 3.40 2.21 -1.31
C SER A 118 2.42 3.22 -0.69
N MET A 119 1.33 3.60 -1.37
CA MET A 119 0.24 4.39 -0.76
C MET A 119 -0.28 3.75 0.53
N GLY A 120 -0.35 2.42 0.60
CA GLY A 120 -0.71 1.70 1.84
C GLY A 120 0.27 1.96 2.98
N GLY A 121 1.55 2.15 2.69
CA GLY A 121 2.55 2.57 3.68
C GLY A 121 2.31 4.00 4.18
N MET A 122 1.88 4.91 3.31
CA MET A 122 1.47 6.26 3.69
C MET A 122 0.24 6.23 4.63
N ILE A 123 -0.71 5.33 4.33
CA ILE A 123 -1.90 5.08 5.16
C ILE A 123 -1.49 4.47 6.51
N ALA A 124 -0.60 3.48 6.51
CA ALA A 124 -0.09 2.86 7.74
C ALA A 124 0.60 3.87 8.67
N GLN A 125 1.36 4.82 8.11
CA GLN A 125 1.94 5.95 8.84
C GLN A 125 0.85 6.77 9.54
N LEU A 126 -0.23 7.11 8.83
CA LEU A 126 -1.36 7.86 9.40
C LEU A 126 -2.12 7.07 10.47
N VAL A 127 -2.30 5.76 10.29
CA VAL A 127 -2.88 4.90 11.33
C VAL A 127 -2.01 4.90 12.57
N ALA A 128 -0.70 4.74 12.45
CA ALA A 128 0.22 4.71 13.58
C ALA A 128 0.25 6.04 14.37
N VAL A 129 0.15 7.17 13.67
CA VAL A 129 0.14 8.50 14.30
C VAL A 129 -1.21 8.82 14.93
N ASN A 130 -2.32 8.62 14.19
CA ASN A 130 -3.65 9.10 14.59
C ASN A 130 -4.40 8.08 15.45
N HIS A 131 -4.04 6.78 15.35
CA HIS A 131 -4.70 5.70 16.06
C HIS A 131 -3.69 4.78 16.79
N PRO A 132 -2.80 5.33 17.65
CA PRO A 132 -1.79 4.52 18.34
C PRO A 132 -2.43 3.45 19.25
N GLY A 133 -3.64 3.68 19.77
CA GLY A 133 -4.42 2.72 20.53
C GLY A 133 -4.86 1.50 19.74
N LYS A 134 -4.91 1.58 18.40
CA LYS A 134 -5.27 0.49 17.46
C LYS A 134 -4.03 -0.20 16.85
N THR A 135 -2.84 0.33 17.08
CA THR A 135 -1.62 -0.11 16.41
C THR A 135 -0.71 -0.85 17.40
N ARG A 136 -0.36 -2.12 17.09
CA ARG A 136 0.68 -2.88 17.81
C ARG A 136 2.07 -2.52 17.31
N SER A 137 2.22 -2.48 15.99
CA SER A 137 3.42 -2.03 15.30
C SER A 137 3.07 -1.56 13.90
N MET A 138 3.96 -0.83 13.25
CA MET A 138 3.80 -0.37 11.88
C MET A 138 4.93 -0.90 10.99
N THR A 139 4.59 -1.43 9.81
CA THR A 139 5.55 -1.75 8.75
C THR A 139 5.21 -0.95 7.50
N SER A 140 6.15 -0.16 7.01
CA SER A 140 6.04 0.64 5.79
C SER A 140 6.93 0.06 4.71
N ILE A 141 6.34 -0.42 3.61
CA ILE A 141 7.05 -1.08 2.51
C ILE A 141 7.02 -0.18 1.28
N MET A 142 8.18 0.05 0.61
CA MET A 142 8.33 0.82 -0.63
C MET A 142 7.50 2.12 -0.63
N SER A 143 7.59 2.90 0.45
CA SER A 143 6.76 4.09 0.69
C SER A 143 7.60 5.32 1.06
N THR A 144 6.95 6.45 1.26
CA THR A 144 7.60 7.74 1.52
C THR A 144 6.81 8.55 2.55
N THR A 145 7.45 9.52 3.20
CA THR A 145 6.77 10.53 4.02
C THR A 145 5.97 11.53 3.21
N GLY A 146 6.20 11.59 1.89
CA GLY A 146 5.57 12.57 0.99
C GLY A 146 6.29 13.90 0.92
N ARG A 147 7.51 14.03 1.43
CA ARG A 147 8.35 15.23 1.23
C ARG A 147 8.65 15.41 -0.25
N ARG A 148 8.47 16.63 -0.73
CA ARG A 148 8.60 16.98 -2.16
C ARG A 148 10.04 17.28 -2.58
N ASP A 149 10.92 17.54 -1.63
CA ASP A 149 12.35 17.77 -1.82
C ASP A 149 13.19 16.48 -1.93
N LEU A 150 12.55 15.31 -1.74
CA LEU A 150 13.17 14.02 -1.99
C LEU A 150 13.21 13.73 -3.50
N PRO A 151 14.16 12.89 -3.98
CA PRO A 151 14.18 12.46 -5.36
C PRO A 151 12.83 11.87 -5.79
N GLN A 152 12.29 12.38 -6.89
CA GLN A 152 11.02 11.94 -7.45
C GLN A 152 11.25 10.86 -8.52
N ALA A 153 10.18 10.12 -8.86
CA ALA A 153 10.21 9.21 -9.99
C ALA A 153 10.54 9.94 -11.29
N ALA A 154 11.22 9.25 -12.20
CA ALA A 154 11.49 9.78 -13.54
C ALA A 154 10.17 10.11 -14.28
N PRO A 155 10.17 11.10 -15.20
CA PRO A 155 8.95 11.53 -15.89
C PRO A 155 8.20 10.39 -16.59
N GLU A 156 8.92 9.46 -17.21
CA GLU A 156 8.33 8.29 -17.88
C GLU A 156 7.63 7.33 -16.90
N VAL A 157 8.17 7.17 -15.69
CA VAL A 157 7.55 6.36 -14.63
C VAL A 157 6.29 7.04 -14.11
N THR A 158 6.34 8.36 -13.92
CA THR A 158 5.19 9.16 -13.52
C THR A 158 4.09 9.13 -14.59
N ALA A 159 4.46 9.30 -15.87
CA ALA A 159 3.53 9.24 -17.00
C ALA A 159 2.80 7.89 -17.08
N MET A 160 3.50 6.78 -16.81
CA MET A 160 2.88 5.46 -16.78
C MET A 160 1.72 5.36 -15.80
N LEU A 161 1.79 6.01 -14.64
CA LEU A 161 0.72 5.99 -13.63
C LEU A 161 -0.59 6.67 -14.11
N THR A 162 -0.46 7.61 -15.03
CA THR A 162 -1.57 8.42 -15.54
C THR A 162 -2.04 8.00 -16.93
N THR A 163 -1.28 7.17 -17.63
CA THR A 163 -1.63 6.69 -18.97
C THR A 163 -2.66 5.55 -18.87
N PRO A 164 -3.88 5.74 -19.44
CA PRO A 164 -4.86 4.66 -19.47
C PRO A 164 -4.39 3.51 -20.39
N PRO A 165 -4.97 2.30 -20.28
CA PRO A 165 -4.70 1.23 -21.23
C PRO A 165 -5.12 1.66 -22.65
N ALA A 166 -4.43 1.12 -23.66
CA ALA A 166 -4.75 1.39 -25.06
C ALA A 166 -6.19 0.97 -25.42
N SER A 167 -6.74 0.00 -24.71
CA SER A 167 -8.11 -0.46 -24.78
C SER A 167 -8.51 -1.02 -23.41
N THR A 168 -9.82 -1.13 -23.16
CA THR A 168 -10.36 -1.72 -21.92
C THR A 168 -10.51 -3.24 -22.01
N ASP A 169 -10.16 -3.85 -23.15
CA ASP A 169 -10.20 -5.30 -23.27
C ASP A 169 -9.19 -6.01 -22.36
N ARG A 170 -9.42 -7.29 -22.11
CA ARG A 170 -8.62 -8.10 -21.19
C ARG A 170 -7.13 -8.14 -21.56
N ALA A 171 -6.83 -8.34 -22.85
CA ALA A 171 -5.46 -8.50 -23.31
C ALA A 171 -4.67 -7.19 -23.14
N ALA A 172 -5.22 -6.06 -23.59
CA ALA A 172 -4.58 -4.74 -23.45
C ALA A 172 -4.33 -4.37 -21.98
N ARG A 173 -5.27 -4.69 -21.08
CA ARG A 173 -5.11 -4.46 -19.63
C ARG A 173 -3.99 -5.31 -19.03
N ILE A 174 -3.88 -6.58 -19.45
CA ILE A 174 -2.78 -7.47 -19.02
C ILE A 174 -1.45 -6.93 -19.53
N ASP A 175 -1.35 -6.59 -20.82
CA ASP A 175 -0.10 -6.08 -21.41
C ASP A 175 0.35 -4.77 -20.76
N GLN A 176 -0.59 -3.87 -20.46
CA GLN A 176 -0.27 -2.64 -19.72
C GLN A 176 0.24 -2.93 -18.32
N PHE A 177 -0.39 -3.86 -17.59
CA PHE A 177 0.09 -4.27 -16.27
C PHE A 177 1.51 -4.81 -16.34
N VAL A 178 1.80 -5.73 -17.27
CA VAL A 178 3.13 -6.32 -17.47
C VAL A 178 4.15 -5.24 -17.80
N LYS A 179 3.82 -4.32 -18.72
CA LYS A 179 4.68 -3.19 -19.07
C LYS A 179 5.01 -2.31 -17.86
N ALA A 180 4.00 -2.00 -17.06
CA ALA A 180 4.18 -1.22 -15.85
C ALA A 180 5.08 -1.93 -14.83
N GLN A 181 4.83 -3.21 -14.56
CA GLN A 181 5.64 -3.99 -13.63
C GLN A 181 7.10 -4.16 -14.09
N ARG A 182 7.35 -4.31 -15.39
CA ARG A 182 8.72 -4.33 -15.92
C ARG A 182 9.46 -3.01 -15.72
N MET A 183 8.73 -1.88 -15.77
CA MET A 183 9.32 -0.56 -15.60
C MET A 183 9.71 -0.30 -14.13
N ILE A 184 8.89 -0.74 -13.17
CA ILE A 184 9.10 -0.44 -11.76
C ILE A 184 9.58 -1.63 -10.94
N GLY A 185 9.62 -2.83 -11.51
CA GLY A 185 9.88 -4.07 -10.81
C GLY A 185 11.35 -4.28 -10.44
N SER A 186 11.54 -5.30 -9.63
CA SER A 186 12.83 -5.76 -9.13
C SER A 186 13.78 -6.19 -10.25
N LYS A 187 15.07 -6.15 -9.99
CA LYS A 187 16.14 -6.63 -10.89
C LYS A 187 16.51 -8.09 -10.55
N PRO A 188 17.12 -8.83 -11.50
CA PRO A 188 17.65 -10.14 -11.19
C PRO A 188 18.58 -10.12 -9.96
N PRO A 189 18.52 -11.11 -9.08
CA PRO A 189 17.77 -12.36 -9.18
C PRO A 189 16.31 -12.27 -8.66
N LEU A 190 15.83 -11.11 -8.21
CA LEU A 190 14.52 -10.92 -7.58
C LEU A 190 13.39 -10.62 -8.59
N ALA A 191 13.72 -10.36 -9.85
CA ALA A 191 12.74 -10.04 -10.89
C ALA A 191 11.75 -11.18 -11.12
N ALA A 192 10.45 -10.84 -11.28
CA ALA A 192 9.44 -11.76 -11.81
C ALA A 192 9.73 -12.09 -13.28
N ASP A 193 9.40 -13.29 -13.71
CA ASP A 193 9.39 -13.65 -15.12
C ASP A 193 8.07 -13.23 -15.79
N GLU A 194 7.99 -13.45 -17.10
CA GLU A 194 6.82 -13.06 -17.89
C GLU A 194 5.56 -13.84 -17.49
N GLU A 195 5.70 -15.11 -17.17
CA GLU A 195 4.57 -15.98 -16.77
C GLU A 195 3.99 -15.49 -15.44
N GLU A 196 4.81 -15.22 -14.44
CA GLU A 196 4.40 -14.67 -13.14
C GLU A 196 3.70 -13.32 -13.30
N LEU A 197 4.26 -12.42 -14.13
CA LEU A 197 3.65 -11.11 -14.38
C LEU A 197 2.28 -11.23 -15.04
N ARG A 198 2.14 -12.09 -16.06
CA ARG A 198 0.85 -12.31 -16.75
C ARG A 198 -0.18 -12.99 -15.86
N ALA A 199 0.22 -13.96 -15.06
CA ALA A 199 -0.66 -14.62 -14.09
C ALA A 199 -1.18 -13.61 -13.06
N THR A 200 -0.29 -12.79 -12.49
CA THR A 200 -0.67 -11.73 -11.55
C THR A 200 -1.59 -10.70 -12.20
N ALA A 201 -1.28 -10.28 -13.43
CA ALA A 201 -2.14 -9.37 -14.20
C ALA A 201 -3.54 -9.95 -14.43
N ALA A 202 -3.63 -11.22 -14.82
CA ALA A 202 -4.91 -11.89 -15.06
C ALA A 202 -5.79 -11.89 -13.81
N ILE A 203 -5.24 -12.21 -12.64
CA ILE A 203 -5.97 -12.16 -11.35
C ILE A 203 -6.55 -10.76 -11.11
N GLN A 204 -5.78 -9.68 -11.37
CA GLN A 204 -6.26 -8.31 -11.17
C GLN A 204 -7.33 -7.90 -12.19
N VAL A 205 -7.12 -8.28 -13.46
CA VAL A 205 -7.97 -7.88 -14.59
C VAL A 205 -9.30 -8.63 -14.57
N ASP A 206 -9.29 -9.94 -14.28
CA ASP A 206 -10.48 -10.79 -14.31
C ASP A 206 -11.39 -10.54 -13.11
N ARG A 207 -10.86 -10.02 -12.01
CA ARG A 207 -11.63 -9.81 -10.78
C ARG A 207 -12.61 -8.63 -10.86
N VAL A 208 -12.26 -7.55 -11.58
CA VAL A 208 -13.10 -6.35 -11.68
C VAL A 208 -12.95 -5.63 -13.03
N PRO A 209 -13.99 -4.92 -13.50
CA PRO A 209 -13.88 -4.00 -14.62
C PRO A 209 -12.85 -2.88 -14.36
N TYR A 210 -12.33 -2.29 -15.42
CA TYR A 210 -11.47 -1.10 -15.33
C TYR A 210 -12.27 0.09 -14.80
N TYR A 211 -11.76 0.73 -13.74
CA TYR A 211 -12.45 1.84 -13.07
C TYR A 211 -11.55 3.08 -12.93
N PRO A 212 -11.38 3.85 -14.02
CA PRO A 212 -10.44 4.98 -14.08
C PRO A 212 -10.79 6.12 -13.12
N ALA A 213 -12.08 6.35 -12.83
CA ALA A 213 -12.49 7.41 -11.90
C ALA A 213 -11.96 7.16 -10.48
N GLY A 214 -11.96 5.92 -10.01
CA GLY A 214 -11.39 5.56 -8.71
C GLY A 214 -9.87 5.71 -8.67
N ILE A 215 -9.19 5.29 -9.76
CA ILE A 215 -7.74 5.47 -9.92
C ILE A 215 -7.40 6.96 -9.83
N ALA A 216 -8.11 7.81 -10.57
CA ALA A 216 -7.88 9.26 -10.56
C ALA A 216 -8.09 9.87 -9.16
N ARG A 217 -9.16 9.49 -8.43
CA ARG A 217 -9.43 9.99 -7.08
C ARG A 217 -8.35 9.57 -6.08
N GLN A 218 -7.89 8.34 -6.12
CA GLN A 218 -6.78 7.89 -5.26
C GLN A 218 -5.49 8.66 -5.56
N LEU A 219 -5.17 8.90 -6.84
CA LEU A 219 -3.98 9.67 -7.21
C LEU A 219 -4.06 11.10 -6.70
N VAL A 220 -5.21 11.75 -6.87
CA VAL A 220 -5.41 13.12 -6.34
C VAL A 220 -5.36 13.14 -4.82
N ALA A 221 -5.83 12.10 -4.12
CA ALA A 221 -5.69 11.99 -2.66
C ALA A 221 -4.22 11.89 -2.22
N ILE A 222 -3.37 11.14 -2.96
CA ILE A 222 -1.91 11.10 -2.72
C ILE A 222 -1.31 12.49 -2.93
N LEU A 223 -1.62 13.13 -4.06
CA LEU A 223 -1.10 14.44 -4.43
C LEU A 223 -1.52 15.56 -3.47
N ALA A 224 -2.73 15.47 -2.90
CA ALA A 224 -3.25 16.41 -1.91
C ALA A 224 -2.69 16.19 -0.50
N SER A 225 -2.07 15.03 -0.25
CA SER A 225 -1.59 14.68 1.08
C SER A 225 -0.35 15.51 1.46
N PRO A 226 -0.35 16.18 2.64
CA PRO A 226 0.82 16.89 3.12
C PRO A 226 1.96 15.91 3.49
N PRO A 227 3.22 16.39 3.55
CA PRO A 227 4.33 15.62 4.10
C PRO A 227 4.05 15.18 5.54
N ARG A 228 4.47 13.96 5.89
CA ARG A 228 4.20 13.34 7.19
C ARG A 228 5.42 13.27 8.11
N ASN A 229 6.61 13.66 7.64
CA ASN A 229 7.87 13.56 8.39
C ASN A 229 7.78 14.18 9.80
N GLU A 230 7.19 15.36 9.97
CA GLU A 230 7.08 16.00 11.28
C GLU A 230 6.13 15.23 12.22
N MET A 231 4.98 14.79 11.72
CA MET A 231 4.03 14.03 12.54
C MET A 231 4.55 12.63 12.92
N LEU A 232 5.40 12.03 12.09
CA LEU A 232 6.00 10.72 12.35
C LEU A 232 6.95 10.72 13.55
N LYS A 233 7.48 11.85 13.96
CA LYS A 233 8.24 12.00 15.22
C LYS A 233 7.43 11.62 16.46
N ASN A 234 6.10 11.63 16.35
CA ASN A 234 5.19 11.28 17.44
C ASN A 234 4.80 9.78 17.45
N VAL A 235 5.26 8.98 16.50
CA VAL A 235 5.01 7.53 16.49
C VAL A 235 5.71 6.89 17.68
N LYS A 236 4.95 6.18 18.52
CA LYS A 236 5.43 5.52 19.74
C LYS A 236 5.44 4.00 19.64
N VAL A 237 4.82 3.46 18.61
CA VAL A 237 4.79 2.01 18.38
C VAL A 237 6.04 1.57 17.63
N PRO A 238 6.50 0.33 17.79
CA PRO A 238 7.60 -0.21 17.01
C PRO A 238 7.34 -0.04 15.51
N ALA A 239 8.36 0.39 14.76
CA ALA A 239 8.25 0.65 13.33
C ALA A 239 9.36 -0.06 12.53
N LEU A 240 8.97 -0.66 11.40
CA LEU A 240 9.85 -1.25 10.40
C LEU A 240 9.62 -0.57 9.06
N VAL A 241 10.70 -0.19 8.40
CA VAL A 241 10.67 0.31 7.03
C VAL A 241 11.43 -0.68 6.14
N ILE A 242 10.78 -1.20 5.10
CA ILE A 242 11.38 -2.06 4.08
C ILE A 242 11.34 -1.30 2.76
N HIS A 243 12.49 -1.19 2.07
CA HIS A 243 12.54 -0.48 0.80
C HIS A 243 13.51 -1.13 -0.16
N GLY A 244 13.17 -1.11 -1.45
CA GLY A 244 14.04 -1.59 -2.52
C GLY A 244 15.14 -0.58 -2.85
N ALA A 245 16.37 -1.06 -3.01
CA ALA A 245 17.47 -0.21 -3.45
C ALA A 245 17.27 0.30 -4.90
N GLU A 246 16.53 -0.46 -5.70
CA GLU A 246 16.33 -0.23 -7.13
C GLU A 246 14.90 0.26 -7.45
N ASP A 247 14.16 0.79 -6.46
CA ASP A 247 12.80 1.28 -6.65
C ASP A 247 12.78 2.58 -7.47
N PRO A 248 12.28 2.55 -8.73
CA PRO A 248 12.26 3.73 -9.58
C PRO A 248 10.98 4.56 -9.43
N LEU A 249 9.96 4.03 -8.73
CA LEU A 249 8.68 4.70 -8.52
C LEU A 249 8.68 5.53 -7.25
N VAL A 250 9.13 4.93 -6.15
CA VAL A 250 9.36 5.64 -4.89
C VAL A 250 10.83 5.49 -4.55
N ASN A 251 11.61 6.54 -4.78
CA ASN A 251 13.04 6.49 -4.55
C ASN A 251 13.38 6.01 -3.12
N VAL A 252 14.44 5.23 -2.98
CA VAL A 252 14.91 4.67 -1.70
C VAL A 252 15.09 5.71 -0.61
N GLU A 253 15.36 6.96 -0.97
CA GLU A 253 15.44 8.08 -0.02
C GLU A 253 14.11 8.33 0.69
N GLY A 254 12.95 7.99 0.07
CA GLY A 254 11.64 8.02 0.73
C GLY A 254 11.53 7.04 1.90
N GLY A 255 12.10 5.85 1.76
CA GLY A 255 12.20 4.87 2.85
C GLY A 255 13.18 5.30 3.93
N LYS A 256 14.34 5.83 3.56
CA LYS A 256 15.32 6.36 4.50
C LYS A 256 14.75 7.53 5.30
N ASP A 257 14.08 8.47 4.65
CA ASP A 257 13.41 9.61 5.29
C ASP A 257 12.29 9.14 6.23
N THR A 258 11.51 8.13 5.82
CA THR A 258 10.49 7.53 6.69
C THR A 258 11.11 6.96 7.97
N ALA A 259 12.18 6.17 7.85
CA ALA A 259 12.86 5.59 9.01
C ALA A 259 13.50 6.65 9.89
N ALA A 260 14.14 7.66 9.31
CA ALA A 260 14.75 8.76 10.04
C ALA A 260 13.71 9.64 10.77
N SER A 261 12.49 9.72 10.26
CA SER A 261 11.40 10.51 10.87
C SER A 261 10.73 9.80 12.05
N ILE A 262 10.95 8.50 12.26
CA ILE A 262 10.29 7.72 13.32
C ILE A 262 11.32 7.32 14.38
N PRO A 263 11.16 7.75 15.64
CA PRO A 263 12.09 7.38 16.70
C PRO A 263 12.22 5.86 16.87
N GLY A 264 13.44 5.34 16.76
CA GLY A 264 13.72 3.90 16.92
C GLY A 264 13.23 3.00 15.79
N ALA A 265 12.85 3.55 14.66
CA ALA A 265 12.47 2.74 13.51
C ALA A 265 13.64 1.88 12.98
N ARG A 266 13.33 0.66 12.60
CA ARG A 266 14.25 -0.22 11.90
C ARG A 266 14.13 0.01 10.40
N LEU A 267 15.27 0.10 9.70
CA LEU A 267 15.32 0.22 8.23
C LEU A 267 15.95 -1.02 7.61
N ARG A 268 15.26 -1.59 6.63
CA ARG A 268 15.75 -2.68 5.78
C ARG A 268 15.75 -2.24 4.32
N ILE A 269 16.92 -1.99 3.76
CA ILE A 269 17.11 -1.81 2.32
C ILE A 269 17.43 -3.16 1.69
N VAL A 270 16.66 -3.53 0.66
CA VAL A 270 16.81 -4.81 -0.04
C VAL A 270 17.47 -4.56 -1.40
N PRO A 271 18.69 -5.05 -1.62
CA PRO A 271 19.34 -4.95 -2.93
C PRO A 271 18.52 -5.62 -4.03
N ASN A 272 18.56 -5.09 -5.24
CA ASN A 272 17.83 -5.55 -6.42
C ASN A 272 16.29 -5.53 -6.32
N MET A 273 15.71 -5.11 -5.21
CA MET A 273 14.28 -4.94 -5.06
C MET A 273 13.84 -3.60 -5.70
N GLY A 274 12.81 -3.67 -6.53
CA GLY A 274 12.09 -2.53 -7.09
C GLY A 274 10.80 -2.23 -6.32
N HIS A 275 9.74 -1.85 -7.07
CA HIS A 275 8.42 -1.49 -6.52
C HIS A 275 7.39 -2.60 -6.80
N ASP A 276 7.63 -3.81 -6.31
CA ASP A 276 6.81 -4.98 -6.63
C ASP A 276 6.75 -6.04 -5.52
N PHE A 277 5.90 -7.04 -5.76
CA PHE A 277 5.77 -8.25 -4.97
C PHE A 277 5.98 -9.46 -5.90
N THR A 278 7.20 -9.94 -6.02
CA THR A 278 7.51 -11.16 -6.77
C THR A 278 7.50 -12.39 -5.85
N SER A 279 7.33 -13.57 -6.41
CA SER A 279 7.46 -14.84 -5.68
C SER A 279 8.80 -14.95 -4.96
N LYS A 280 9.86 -14.41 -5.55
CA LYS A 280 11.23 -14.38 -5.01
C LYS A 280 11.40 -13.42 -3.84
N LEU A 281 10.55 -12.40 -3.72
CA LEU A 281 10.51 -11.47 -2.58
C LEU A 281 9.70 -12.01 -1.39
N VAL A 282 8.78 -12.94 -1.62
CA VAL A 282 7.93 -13.50 -0.55
C VAL A 282 8.74 -14.01 0.65
N PRO A 283 9.82 -14.80 0.49
CA PRO A 283 10.62 -15.25 1.63
C PRO A 283 11.26 -14.11 2.42
N ILE A 284 11.63 -13.01 1.74
CA ILE A 284 12.23 -11.83 2.36
C ILE A 284 11.15 -11.10 3.18
N TYR A 285 10.02 -10.76 2.57
CA TYR A 285 8.92 -10.10 3.28
C TYR A 285 8.41 -10.94 4.45
N LEU A 286 8.26 -12.26 4.25
CA LEU A 286 7.77 -13.17 5.27
C LEU A 286 8.68 -13.15 6.49
N ARG A 287 10.01 -13.25 6.31
CA ARG A 287 10.98 -13.19 7.39
C ARG A 287 10.96 -11.84 8.08
N GLU A 288 11.18 -10.74 7.33
CA GLU A 288 11.31 -9.40 7.91
C GLU A 288 10.05 -8.98 8.69
N ILE A 289 8.85 -9.30 8.16
CA ILE A 289 7.59 -8.97 8.82
C ILE A 289 7.38 -9.87 10.04
N SER A 290 7.49 -11.21 9.89
CA SER A 290 7.21 -12.12 11.00
C SER A 290 8.13 -11.93 12.20
N ASP A 291 9.44 -11.77 11.95
CA ASP A 291 10.42 -11.54 13.01
C ASP A 291 10.14 -10.22 13.74
N PHE A 292 9.84 -9.17 12.97
CA PHE A 292 9.55 -7.86 13.54
C PHE A 292 8.27 -7.83 14.38
N VAL A 293 7.17 -8.42 13.90
CA VAL A 293 5.91 -8.43 14.67
C VAL A 293 6.02 -9.29 15.92
N ALA A 294 6.76 -10.41 15.87
CA ALA A 294 7.03 -11.24 17.02
C ALA A 294 7.84 -10.50 18.10
N GLU A 295 8.88 -9.77 17.71
CA GLU A 295 9.62 -8.91 18.63
C GLU A 295 8.76 -7.78 19.22
N ALA A 296 7.86 -7.20 18.42
CA ALA A 296 6.95 -6.16 18.89
C ALA A 296 5.96 -6.71 19.92
N ASP A 297 5.43 -7.92 19.73
CA ASP A 297 4.54 -8.57 20.69
C ASP A 297 5.26 -8.95 21.99
N ALA A 298 6.51 -9.41 21.89
CA ALA A 298 7.31 -9.74 23.07
C ALA A 298 7.56 -8.54 24.00
N LYS A 299 7.65 -7.34 23.44
CA LYS A 299 7.85 -6.08 24.20
C LYS A 299 6.56 -5.52 24.81
N GLN A 300 5.38 -6.07 24.45
CA GLN A 300 4.07 -5.62 24.97
C GLN A 300 3.50 -6.55 26.05
N LYS A 301 4.18 -7.66 26.32
CA LYS A 301 3.93 -8.57 27.46
C LYS A 301 4.63 -8.05 28.71
#